data_6e353ed3a5485be080d4bf696d0a2190
#
_entry.id   6e353ed3a5485be080d4bf696d0a2190
#
_cell.length_a   1.000
_cell.length_b   1.000
_cell.length_c   1.000
_cell.angle_alpha   90.00
_cell.angle_beta   90.00
_cell.angle_gamma   90.00
#
_symmetry.space_group_name_H-M   'P 1'
#
loop_
_entity.id
_entity.type
_entity.pdbx_description
1 polymer ?
#
loop_
_entity_poly.entity_id
_entity_poly.type
_entity_poly.pdbx_seq_one_letter_code
_entity_poly.pdbx_strand_id
1 'polypeptide(L)'
;MNDNHPEIFTIADAKRGDIGNTSKMYAQSFFTEMNFDSLTINPYMGSDSVKPFLEFKNKISILLGLTSNIGAEDIQLKTSNGDFIFMEMIKSSKLWGNHNNMMYVVGATKTDFINKIRSEIPDHFLLIPGIGAQGGDLIEVCKHALNDNIGIIVNSSRSIIYVSTEDDFATAAANQAMILQAQMSAILSERK
;
A
#
# COMPACT_ATOMS: atom_id res chain seq x y z
N MET A 1 -11.29 -8.88 14.82
CA MET A 1 -10.29 -9.62 14.01
C MET A 1 -9.00 -9.74 14.79
N ASN A 2 -8.39 -8.66 15.21
CA ASN A 2 -7.10 -8.67 15.94
C ASN A 2 -7.11 -9.48 17.24
N ASP A 3 -8.24 -9.56 17.96
CA ASP A 3 -8.35 -10.36 19.19
C ASP A 3 -8.30 -11.87 18.93
N ASN A 4 -8.78 -12.32 17.76
CA ASN A 4 -8.82 -13.74 17.39
C ASN A 4 -7.64 -14.16 16.50
N HIS A 5 -6.99 -13.20 15.85
CA HIS A 5 -5.91 -13.40 14.89
C HIS A 5 -4.86 -12.28 15.04
N PRO A 6 -4.15 -12.22 16.18
CA PRO A 6 -3.17 -11.15 16.45
C PRO A 6 -1.94 -11.22 15.53
N GLU A 7 -1.71 -12.36 14.89
CA GLU A 7 -0.62 -12.58 13.92
C GLU A 7 -0.89 -11.98 12.53
N ILE A 8 -2.14 -11.55 12.24
CA ILE A 8 -2.52 -11.01 10.94
C ILE A 8 -2.38 -9.48 10.95
N PHE A 9 -1.48 -8.96 10.10
CA PHE A 9 -1.33 -7.51 9.91
C PHE A 9 -2.56 -6.92 9.24
N THR A 10 -3.16 -5.92 9.86
CA THR A 10 -4.42 -5.32 9.42
C THR A 10 -4.23 -3.94 8.81
N ILE A 11 -4.89 -3.70 7.68
CA ILE A 11 -4.85 -2.43 6.95
C ILE A 11 -6.25 -1.83 6.84
N ALA A 12 -6.47 -0.68 7.46
CA ALA A 12 -7.65 0.13 7.19
C ALA A 12 -7.44 0.92 5.89
N ASP A 13 -8.04 0.45 4.79
CA ASP A 13 -7.95 1.15 3.49
C ASP A 13 -8.97 2.29 3.41
N ALA A 14 -8.85 3.27 4.31
CA ALA A 14 -9.81 4.35 4.49
C ALA A 14 -9.41 5.68 3.83
N LYS A 15 -8.16 5.79 3.38
CA LYS A 15 -7.60 6.95 2.65
C LYS A 15 -7.91 8.29 3.33
N ARG A 16 -7.70 8.32 4.66
CA ARG A 16 -7.98 9.52 5.47
C ARG A 16 -7.01 10.65 5.13
N GLY A 17 -7.47 11.86 5.32
CA GLY A 17 -6.68 13.07 5.17
C GLY A 17 -7.46 14.25 5.71
N ASP A 18 -6.80 15.02 6.59
CA ASP A 18 -7.30 16.26 7.17
C ASP A 18 -6.10 16.97 7.79
N ILE A 19 -6.30 18.06 8.51
CA ILE A 19 -5.23 18.81 9.16
C ILE A 19 -5.41 18.84 10.69
N GLY A 20 -4.29 19.07 11.40
CA GLY A 20 -4.28 19.36 12.82
C GLY A 20 -5.04 18.36 13.69
N ASN A 21 -5.97 18.85 14.50
CA ASN A 21 -6.72 18.04 15.43
C ASN A 21 -7.62 16.99 14.76
N THR A 22 -8.19 17.26 13.59
CA THR A 22 -9.03 16.30 12.87
C THR A 22 -8.22 15.11 12.38
N SER A 23 -7.02 15.34 11.84
CA SER A 23 -6.08 14.24 11.50
C SER A 23 -5.74 13.39 12.71
N LYS A 24 -5.50 14.01 13.88
CA LYS A 24 -5.23 13.29 15.13
C LYS A 24 -6.42 12.44 15.57
N MET A 25 -7.64 12.96 15.46
CA MET A 25 -8.86 12.21 15.79
C MET A 25 -9.07 11.02 14.85
N TYR A 26 -8.81 11.17 13.55
CA TYR A 26 -8.81 10.04 12.63
C TYR A 26 -7.77 8.99 13.02
N ALA A 27 -6.54 9.40 13.31
CA ALA A 27 -5.49 8.48 13.73
C ALA A 27 -5.88 7.72 15.00
N GLN A 28 -6.41 8.40 16.02
CA GLN A 28 -6.90 7.78 17.24
C GLN A 28 -8.02 6.77 16.95
N SER A 29 -9.01 7.13 16.13
CA SER A 29 -10.13 6.25 15.79
C SER A 29 -9.65 4.95 15.15
N PHE A 30 -8.74 5.01 14.18
CA PHE A 30 -8.29 3.80 13.48
C PHE A 30 -7.24 3.02 14.26
N PHE A 31 -6.27 3.69 14.87
CA PHE A 31 -5.14 3.04 15.52
C PHE A 31 -5.41 2.62 16.96
N THR A 32 -6.25 3.36 17.69
CA THR A 32 -6.54 3.05 19.09
C THR A 32 -7.91 2.38 19.24
N GLU A 33 -8.98 3.03 18.80
CA GLU A 33 -10.33 2.53 19.04
C GLU A 33 -10.67 1.28 18.21
N MET A 34 -10.32 1.30 16.91
CA MET A 34 -10.52 0.15 16.01
C MET A 34 -9.33 -0.82 16.01
N ASN A 35 -8.21 -0.43 16.59
CA ASN A 35 -6.97 -1.20 16.73
C ASN A 35 -6.40 -1.78 15.42
N PHE A 36 -6.49 -1.04 14.29
CA PHE A 36 -5.78 -1.44 13.07
C PHE A 36 -4.27 -1.24 13.24
N ASP A 37 -3.48 -2.08 12.56
CA ASP A 37 -2.01 -1.94 12.53
C ASP A 37 -1.57 -0.84 11.59
N SER A 38 -2.35 -0.59 10.55
CA SER A 38 -2.04 0.42 9.55
C SER A 38 -3.28 1.09 8.96
N LEU A 39 -3.05 2.26 8.36
CA LEU A 39 -4.10 3.10 7.76
C LEU A 39 -3.58 3.75 6.47
N THR A 40 -4.33 3.65 5.39
CA THR A 40 -4.04 4.43 4.19
C THR A 40 -4.45 5.90 4.38
N ILE A 41 -3.54 6.81 4.03
CA ILE A 41 -3.74 8.25 4.17
C ILE A 41 -3.39 8.98 2.88
N ASN A 42 -4.08 10.11 2.66
CA ASN A 42 -3.84 10.97 1.51
C ASN A 42 -2.82 12.06 1.88
N PRO A 43 -1.61 12.08 1.29
CA PRO A 43 -0.57 13.05 1.62
C PRO A 43 -0.70 14.39 0.88
N TYR A 44 -1.72 14.59 0.06
CA TYR A 44 -1.85 15.75 -0.81
C TYR A 44 -1.80 17.11 -0.07
N MET A 45 -2.29 17.16 1.17
CA MET A 45 -2.29 18.38 1.98
C MET A 45 -0.95 18.67 2.70
N GLY A 46 0.05 17.79 2.54
CA GLY A 46 1.40 18.04 3.05
C GLY A 46 1.68 17.45 4.44
N SER A 47 2.81 17.87 5.03
CA SER A 47 3.39 17.22 6.21
C SER A 47 2.55 17.35 7.48
N ASP A 48 1.86 18.45 7.67
CA ASP A 48 1.02 18.70 8.85
C ASP A 48 -0.25 17.85 8.85
N SER A 49 -0.68 17.38 7.67
CA SER A 49 -1.78 16.42 7.55
C SER A 49 -1.35 14.98 7.84
N VAL A 50 -0.08 14.65 7.61
CA VAL A 50 0.47 13.28 7.75
C VAL A 50 1.08 13.04 9.14
N LYS A 51 1.83 14.00 9.67
CA LYS A 51 2.56 13.86 10.95
C LYS A 51 1.70 13.39 12.12
N PRO A 52 0.43 13.82 12.31
CA PRO A 52 -0.40 13.33 13.40
C PRO A 52 -0.62 11.82 13.39
N PHE A 53 -0.60 11.16 12.22
CA PHE A 53 -0.69 9.69 12.12
C PHE A 53 0.65 9.02 12.49
N LEU A 54 1.79 9.65 12.20
CA LEU A 54 3.12 9.12 12.48
C LEU A 54 3.51 9.16 13.97
N GLU A 55 2.75 9.86 14.80
CA GLU A 55 2.95 9.92 16.26
C GLU A 55 2.57 8.62 16.99
N PHE A 56 1.79 7.74 16.34
CA PHE A 56 1.32 6.50 16.94
C PHE A 56 2.38 5.41 16.85
N LYS A 57 2.93 5.00 17.99
CA LYS A 57 3.96 3.96 18.09
C LYS A 57 3.43 2.60 17.62
N ASN A 58 4.28 1.85 16.91
CA ASN A 58 3.98 0.51 16.40
C ASN A 58 2.78 0.50 15.42
N LYS A 59 2.46 1.64 14.82
CA LYS A 59 1.45 1.77 13.77
C LYS A 59 2.10 2.29 12.50
N ILE A 60 1.52 1.93 11.35
CA ILE A 60 2.07 2.28 10.04
C ILE A 60 1.08 3.14 9.26
N SER A 61 1.55 4.29 8.81
CA SER A 61 0.82 5.16 7.89
C SER A 61 1.20 4.83 6.46
N ILE A 62 0.21 4.50 5.63
CA ILE A 62 0.42 4.11 4.23
C ILE A 62 0.00 5.27 3.33
N LEU A 63 0.96 5.99 2.78
CA LEU A 63 0.72 7.16 1.94
C LEU A 63 0.33 6.75 0.52
N LEU A 64 -0.65 7.43 -0.07
CA LEU A 64 -0.94 7.28 -1.49
C LEU A 64 0.22 7.85 -2.30
N GLY A 65 1.03 6.98 -2.90
CA GLY A 65 2.14 7.34 -3.77
C GLY A 65 1.66 7.53 -5.22
N LEU A 66 1.67 6.44 -6.00
CA LEU A 66 1.17 6.43 -7.38
C LEU A 66 0.03 5.43 -7.52
N THR A 67 -1.17 5.90 -7.79
CA THR A 67 -2.38 5.07 -7.85
C THR A 67 -2.61 4.48 -9.25
N SER A 68 -3.37 3.37 -9.33
CA SER A 68 -3.60 2.63 -10.58
C SER A 68 -4.71 3.19 -11.46
N ASN A 69 -5.56 4.08 -10.93
CA ASN A 69 -6.70 4.65 -11.66
C ASN A 69 -6.26 5.65 -12.75
N ILE A 70 -7.08 5.82 -13.77
CA ILE A 70 -6.81 6.72 -14.88
C ILE A 70 -6.63 8.18 -14.44
N GLY A 71 -7.36 8.63 -13.43
CA GLY A 71 -7.25 10.00 -12.88
C GLY A 71 -5.89 10.32 -12.23
N ALA A 72 -4.98 9.35 -12.09
CA ALA A 72 -3.59 9.62 -11.70
C ALA A 72 -2.90 10.57 -12.71
N GLU A 73 -3.33 10.57 -13.98
CA GLU A 73 -2.81 11.45 -15.03
C GLU A 73 -3.18 12.93 -14.80
N ASP A 74 -4.27 13.19 -14.10
CA ASP A 74 -4.75 14.56 -13.88
C ASP A 74 -3.84 15.34 -12.94
N ILE A 75 -3.19 14.68 -11.98
CA ILE A 75 -2.35 15.29 -10.93
C ILE A 75 -1.03 14.55 -10.77
N GLN A 76 -1.05 13.27 -10.46
CA GLN A 76 0.12 12.52 -10.00
C GLN A 76 1.22 12.44 -11.06
N LEU A 77 0.83 12.26 -12.33
CA LEU A 77 1.75 12.19 -13.48
C LEU A 77 2.02 13.55 -14.15
N LYS A 78 1.49 14.67 -13.62
CA LYS A 78 1.96 15.99 -14.04
C LYS A 78 3.38 16.22 -13.52
N THR A 79 4.14 17.03 -14.26
CA THR A 79 5.51 17.37 -13.90
C THR A 79 5.60 18.71 -13.19
N SER A 80 6.46 18.79 -12.18
CA SER A 80 6.86 20.01 -11.50
C SER A 80 8.36 19.92 -11.25
N ASN A 81 9.10 20.99 -11.55
CA ASN A 81 10.56 21.06 -11.37
C ASN A 81 11.35 19.91 -12.03
N GLY A 82 10.84 19.38 -13.14
CA GLY A 82 11.50 18.30 -13.89
C GLY A 82 11.21 16.89 -13.40
N ASP A 83 10.37 16.71 -12.38
CA ASP A 83 9.92 15.41 -11.91
C ASP A 83 8.38 15.32 -11.81
N PHE A 84 7.84 14.12 -11.69
CA PHE A 84 6.41 13.91 -11.48
C PHE A 84 5.97 14.35 -10.08
N ILE A 85 4.74 14.86 -9.96
CA ILE A 85 4.19 15.31 -8.67
C ILE A 85 4.21 14.19 -7.63
N PHE A 86 3.89 12.94 -8.01
CA PHE A 86 3.97 11.81 -7.07
C PHE A 86 5.40 11.57 -6.56
N MET A 87 6.42 11.75 -7.38
CA MET A 87 7.82 11.61 -6.96
C MET A 87 8.25 12.74 -6.03
N GLU A 88 7.85 13.98 -6.32
CA GLU A 88 8.09 15.11 -5.43
C GLU A 88 7.44 14.89 -4.06
N MET A 89 6.22 14.31 -4.04
CA MET A 89 5.54 13.92 -2.80
C MET A 89 6.35 12.84 -2.05
N ILE A 90 6.79 11.78 -2.73
CA ILE A 90 7.60 10.71 -2.11
C ILE A 90 8.89 11.28 -1.51
N LYS A 91 9.64 12.08 -2.27
CA LYS A 91 10.88 12.74 -1.81
C LYS A 91 10.64 13.62 -0.58
N SER A 92 9.60 14.42 -0.60
CA SER A 92 9.25 15.30 0.52
C SER A 92 8.85 14.49 1.76
N SER A 93 8.07 13.42 1.58
CA SER A 93 7.56 12.61 2.69
C SER A 93 8.64 11.81 3.43
N LYS A 94 9.78 11.53 2.82
CA LYS A 94 10.96 10.93 3.49
C LYS A 94 11.45 11.77 4.69
N LEU A 95 11.16 13.07 4.68
CA LEU A 95 11.49 13.98 5.77
C LEU A 95 10.45 13.99 6.90
N TRP A 96 9.31 13.30 6.70
CA TRP A 96 8.20 13.29 7.67
C TRP A 96 8.24 12.06 8.57
N GLY A 97 8.70 10.92 8.04
CA GLY A 97 8.77 9.64 8.71
C GLY A 97 9.90 8.76 8.14
N ASN A 98 9.84 7.47 8.41
CA ASN A 98 10.82 6.49 7.93
C ASN A 98 10.16 5.13 7.66
N HIS A 99 10.94 4.17 7.17
CA HIS A 99 10.45 2.83 6.81
C HIS A 99 9.81 2.02 7.96
N ASN A 100 10.01 2.41 9.22
CA ASN A 100 9.41 1.72 10.37
C ASN A 100 7.98 2.21 10.68
N ASN A 101 7.60 3.40 10.21
CA ASN A 101 6.28 3.97 10.48
C ASN A 101 5.53 4.43 9.21
N MET A 102 6.15 4.22 8.03
CA MET A 102 5.59 4.73 6.78
C MET A 102 5.77 3.73 5.64
N MET A 103 4.72 3.53 4.86
CA MET A 103 4.67 2.75 3.63
C MET A 103 4.04 3.59 2.51
N TYR A 104 4.06 3.07 1.27
CA TYR A 104 3.45 3.76 0.14
C TYR A 104 2.56 2.84 -0.69
N VAL A 105 1.43 3.36 -1.17
CA VAL A 105 0.62 2.69 -2.18
C VAL A 105 1.23 2.94 -3.55
N VAL A 106 1.49 1.87 -4.31
CA VAL A 106 1.91 1.94 -5.71
C VAL A 106 1.09 0.95 -6.53
N GLY A 107 0.34 1.43 -7.50
CA GLY A 107 -0.53 0.59 -8.33
C GLY A 107 0.25 -0.45 -9.14
N ALA A 108 -0.25 -1.69 -9.18
CA ALA A 108 0.37 -2.81 -9.90
C ALA A 108 0.53 -2.57 -11.43
N THR A 109 -0.28 -1.69 -12.01
CA THR A 109 -0.22 -1.32 -13.43
C THR A 109 0.83 -0.25 -13.76
N LYS A 110 1.58 0.23 -12.77
CA LYS A 110 2.58 1.30 -12.89
C LYS A 110 4.02 0.78 -12.78
N THR A 111 4.28 -0.42 -13.31
CA THR A 111 5.59 -1.11 -13.25
C THR A 111 6.75 -0.27 -13.77
N ASP A 112 6.53 0.54 -14.81
CA ASP A 112 7.54 1.44 -15.38
C ASP A 112 8.10 2.46 -14.38
N PHE A 113 7.33 2.79 -13.34
CA PHE A 113 7.73 3.72 -12.30
C PHE A 113 8.29 3.04 -11.05
N ILE A 114 8.07 1.73 -10.87
CA ILE A 114 8.43 1.03 -9.63
C ILE A 114 9.94 1.09 -9.37
N ASN A 115 10.78 0.91 -10.39
CA ASN A 115 12.24 1.01 -10.23
C ASN A 115 12.66 2.39 -9.72
N LYS A 116 12.07 3.46 -10.27
CA LYS A 116 12.35 4.83 -9.87
C LYS A 116 11.89 5.07 -8.42
N ILE A 117 10.70 4.59 -8.07
CA ILE A 117 10.16 4.67 -6.72
C ILE A 117 11.05 3.88 -5.75
N ARG A 118 11.42 2.65 -6.08
CA ARG A 118 12.25 1.81 -5.23
C ARG A 118 13.64 2.42 -4.99
N SER A 119 14.24 3.05 -6.01
CA SER A 119 15.52 3.77 -5.85
C SER A 119 15.42 4.93 -4.88
N GLU A 120 14.28 5.60 -4.82
CA GLU A 120 14.05 6.72 -3.91
C GLU A 120 13.75 6.27 -2.47
N ILE A 121 13.02 5.14 -2.30
CA ILE A 121 12.59 4.60 -1.02
C ILE A 121 12.95 3.11 -0.90
N PRO A 122 14.26 2.76 -0.84
CA PRO A 122 14.74 1.39 -0.94
C PRO A 122 14.20 0.47 0.16
N ASP A 123 14.03 0.98 1.38
CA ASP A 123 13.69 0.18 2.56
C ASP A 123 12.19 0.16 2.91
N HIS A 124 11.39 1.07 2.31
CA HIS A 124 9.97 1.15 2.63
C HIS A 124 9.17 0.01 2.00
N PHE A 125 8.17 -0.48 2.71
CA PHE A 125 7.19 -1.38 2.13
C PHE A 125 6.28 -0.64 1.14
N LEU A 126 5.91 -1.33 0.07
CA LEU A 126 4.93 -0.86 -0.91
C LEU A 126 3.66 -1.72 -0.79
N LEU A 127 2.52 -1.07 -0.63
CA LEU A 127 1.22 -1.71 -0.80
C LEU A 127 0.88 -1.66 -2.29
N ILE A 128 0.75 -2.82 -2.91
CA ILE A 128 0.57 -2.98 -4.37
C ILE A 128 -0.86 -3.46 -4.67
N PRO A 129 -1.83 -2.56 -4.85
CA PRO A 129 -3.18 -2.94 -5.27
C PRO A 129 -3.26 -3.15 -6.78
N GLY A 130 -4.20 -4.01 -7.20
CA GLY A 130 -4.56 -4.18 -8.61
C GLY A 130 -3.98 -5.41 -9.29
N ILE A 131 -3.39 -6.33 -8.55
CA ILE A 131 -2.98 -7.64 -9.09
C ILE A 131 -4.22 -8.42 -9.53
N GLY A 132 -4.16 -8.99 -10.73
CA GLY A 132 -5.23 -9.77 -11.36
C GLY A 132 -6.35 -8.89 -11.94
N ALA A 133 -7.36 -8.53 -11.16
CA ALA A 133 -8.58 -7.86 -11.62
C ALA A 133 -8.39 -6.51 -12.35
N GLN A 134 -7.27 -5.83 -12.13
CA GLN A 134 -6.92 -4.58 -12.81
C GLN A 134 -5.79 -4.76 -13.86
N GLY A 135 -5.40 -6.01 -14.17
CA GLY A 135 -4.37 -6.32 -15.16
C GLY A 135 -2.94 -6.21 -14.65
N GLY A 136 -2.71 -6.05 -13.35
CA GLY A 136 -1.37 -6.09 -12.77
C GLY A 136 -0.79 -7.51 -12.82
N ASP A 137 0.42 -7.64 -13.36
CA ASP A 137 1.19 -8.88 -13.41
C ASP A 137 2.03 -9.01 -12.13
N LEU A 138 1.81 -10.10 -11.39
CA LEU A 138 2.52 -10.36 -10.14
C LEU A 138 4.02 -10.54 -10.35
N ILE A 139 4.44 -11.25 -11.38
CA ILE A 139 5.86 -11.54 -11.67
C ILE A 139 6.59 -10.26 -11.99
N GLU A 140 6.03 -9.44 -12.90
CA GLU A 140 6.63 -8.16 -13.26
C GLU A 140 6.69 -7.18 -12.07
N VAL A 141 5.64 -7.13 -11.26
CA VAL A 141 5.66 -6.32 -10.03
C VAL A 141 6.77 -6.81 -9.09
N CYS A 142 6.85 -8.09 -8.81
CA CYS A 142 7.86 -8.66 -7.92
C CYS A 142 9.31 -8.41 -8.43
N LYS A 143 9.54 -8.53 -9.72
CA LYS A 143 10.83 -8.28 -10.35
C LYS A 143 11.38 -6.89 -10.06
N HIS A 144 10.51 -5.88 -10.00
CA HIS A 144 10.88 -4.49 -9.83
C HIS A 144 10.68 -3.93 -8.42
N ALA A 145 9.74 -4.49 -7.66
CA ALA A 145 9.32 -3.94 -6.37
C ALA A 145 9.97 -4.62 -5.15
N LEU A 146 10.39 -5.87 -5.26
CA LEU A 146 11.01 -6.59 -4.14
C LEU A 146 12.36 -5.97 -3.76
N ASN A 147 12.62 -5.90 -2.45
CA ASN A 147 13.91 -5.53 -1.86
C ASN A 147 14.43 -6.66 -0.95
N ASP A 148 15.55 -6.45 -0.24
CA ASP A 148 16.17 -7.46 0.62
C ASP A 148 15.26 -7.92 1.77
N ASN A 149 14.31 -7.09 2.19
CA ASN A 149 13.31 -7.37 3.22
C ASN A 149 11.94 -7.76 2.64
N ILE A 150 11.88 -8.26 1.39
CA ILE A 150 10.67 -8.48 0.60
C ILE A 150 10.05 -7.14 0.15
N GLY A 151 9.74 -6.22 1.06
CA GLY A 151 9.38 -4.82 0.83
C GLY A 151 8.05 -4.58 0.11
N ILE A 152 7.18 -5.59 -0.07
CA ILE A 152 5.88 -5.43 -0.70
C ILE A 152 4.77 -6.17 0.05
N ILE A 153 3.56 -5.63 -0.01
CA ILE A 153 2.30 -6.29 0.33
C ILE A 153 1.42 -6.26 -0.91
N VAL A 154 1.12 -7.42 -1.46
CA VAL A 154 0.25 -7.55 -2.64
C VAL A 154 -1.21 -7.56 -2.19
N ASN A 155 -2.03 -6.67 -2.77
CA ASN A 155 -3.47 -6.65 -2.52
C ASN A 155 -4.25 -7.09 -3.76
N SER A 156 -5.06 -8.13 -3.56
CA SER A 156 -6.01 -8.65 -4.54
C SER A 156 -7.39 -8.79 -3.87
N SER A 157 -8.40 -8.12 -4.38
CA SER A 157 -9.75 -8.07 -3.78
C SER A 157 -10.78 -8.78 -4.65
N ARG A 158 -11.22 -8.14 -5.74
CA ARG A 158 -12.30 -8.66 -6.60
C ARG A 158 -12.02 -10.02 -7.18
N SER A 159 -10.79 -10.32 -7.57
CA SER A 159 -10.39 -11.64 -8.08
C SER A 159 -10.42 -12.73 -7.02
N ILE A 160 -10.47 -12.39 -5.74
CA ILE A 160 -10.65 -13.33 -4.63
C ILE A 160 -12.12 -13.43 -4.25
N ILE A 161 -12.73 -12.30 -3.85
CA ILE A 161 -14.06 -12.31 -3.23
C ILE A 161 -15.23 -12.54 -4.21
N TYR A 162 -15.02 -12.31 -5.51
CA TYR A 162 -16.03 -12.48 -6.55
C TYR A 162 -15.68 -13.61 -7.54
N VAL A 163 -14.84 -14.56 -7.15
CA VAL A 163 -14.46 -15.70 -7.99
C VAL A 163 -15.61 -16.69 -8.19
N SER A 164 -16.54 -16.77 -7.25
CA SER A 164 -17.80 -17.52 -7.36
C SER A 164 -18.95 -16.70 -6.77
N THR A 165 -20.16 -16.87 -7.33
CA THR A 165 -21.44 -16.35 -6.84
C THR A 165 -22.33 -17.45 -6.26
N GLU A 166 -21.87 -18.70 -6.30
CA GLU A 166 -22.59 -19.89 -5.86
C GLU A 166 -22.35 -20.18 -4.35
N ASP A 167 -22.96 -21.23 -3.82
CA ASP A 167 -22.84 -21.61 -2.40
C ASP A 167 -21.41 -21.94 -1.98
N ASP A 168 -20.52 -22.23 -2.93
CA ASP A 168 -19.10 -22.52 -2.69
C ASP A 168 -18.21 -21.26 -2.57
N PHE A 169 -18.78 -20.06 -2.60
CA PHE A 169 -18.03 -18.78 -2.67
C PHE A 169 -16.87 -18.68 -1.69
N ALA A 170 -17.04 -19.15 -0.45
CA ALA A 170 -16.01 -19.10 0.58
C ALA A 170 -14.82 -20.01 0.25
N THR A 171 -15.09 -21.24 -0.21
CA THR A 171 -14.05 -22.19 -0.63
C THR A 171 -13.35 -21.74 -1.89
N ALA A 172 -14.10 -21.22 -2.86
CA ALA A 172 -13.54 -20.65 -4.09
C ALA A 172 -12.62 -19.46 -3.80
N ALA A 173 -13.02 -18.54 -2.91
CA ALA A 173 -12.20 -17.41 -2.48
C ALA A 173 -10.92 -17.87 -1.77
N ALA A 174 -11.02 -18.85 -0.86
CA ALA A 174 -9.85 -19.42 -0.18
C ALA A 174 -8.86 -20.06 -1.17
N ASN A 175 -9.36 -20.84 -2.13
CA ASN A 175 -8.55 -21.44 -3.18
C ASN A 175 -7.83 -20.38 -4.02
N GLN A 176 -8.51 -19.31 -4.40
CA GLN A 176 -7.91 -18.22 -5.17
C GLN A 176 -6.82 -17.49 -4.38
N ALA A 177 -7.03 -17.27 -3.09
CA ALA A 177 -6.01 -16.70 -2.23
C ALA A 177 -4.79 -17.62 -2.09
N MET A 178 -5.00 -18.94 -1.96
CA MET A 178 -3.91 -19.94 -1.92
C MET A 178 -3.11 -19.99 -3.23
N ILE A 179 -3.74 -19.85 -4.39
CA ILE A 179 -3.04 -19.77 -5.68
C ILE A 179 -2.10 -18.56 -5.69
N LEU A 180 -2.56 -17.39 -5.29
CA LEU A 180 -1.74 -16.18 -5.25
C LEU A 180 -0.59 -16.32 -4.25
N GLN A 181 -0.87 -16.89 -3.07
CA GLN A 181 0.13 -17.18 -2.05
C GLN A 181 1.22 -18.14 -2.56
N ALA A 182 0.84 -19.19 -3.27
CA ALA A 182 1.78 -20.16 -3.85
C ALA A 182 2.66 -19.52 -4.93
N GLN A 183 2.12 -18.64 -5.78
CA GLN A 183 2.89 -17.87 -6.75
C GLN A 183 3.92 -16.97 -6.06
N MET A 184 3.53 -16.23 -5.02
CA MET A 184 4.46 -15.42 -4.22
C MET A 184 5.56 -16.26 -3.58
N SER A 185 5.21 -17.42 -3.02
CA SER A 185 6.18 -18.34 -2.40
C SER A 185 7.20 -18.86 -3.40
N ALA A 186 6.78 -19.20 -4.63
CA ALA A 186 7.68 -19.62 -5.70
C ALA A 186 8.68 -18.50 -6.05
N ILE A 187 8.19 -17.28 -6.30
CA ILE A 187 9.03 -16.12 -6.63
C ILE A 187 10.06 -15.85 -5.51
N LEU A 188 9.66 -15.93 -4.25
CA LEU A 188 10.56 -15.70 -3.12
C LEU A 188 11.60 -16.81 -2.94
N SER A 189 11.28 -18.05 -3.30
CA SER A 189 12.20 -19.18 -3.22
C SER A 189 13.32 -19.11 -4.27
N GLU A 190 13.05 -18.52 -5.43
CA GLU A 190 14.03 -18.34 -6.51
C GLU A 190 15.06 -17.24 -6.21
N ARG A 191 14.83 -16.39 -5.20
CA ARG A 191 15.74 -15.31 -4.80
C ARG A 191 16.84 -15.74 -3.82
N LYS A 192 16.79 -16.97 -3.34
CA LYS A 192 17.82 -17.53 -2.45
C LYS A 192 18.97 -18.08 -3.27
#